data_7d22f330f4782dfbfa62966f8bbb3e6d
#
_entry.id   7d22f330f4782dfbfa62966f8bbb3e6d
#
_cell.length_a   1.000
_cell.length_b   1.000
_cell.length_c   1.000
_cell.angle_alpha   90.00
_cell.angle_beta   90.00
_cell.angle_gamma   90.00
#
_symmetry.space_group_name_H-M   'P 1'
#
loop_
_entity.id
_entity.type
_entity.pdbx_description
1 polymer ?
#
loop_
_entity_poly.entity_id
_entity_poly.type
_entity_poly.pdbx_seq_one_letter_code
_entity_poly.pdbx_strand_id
1 'polypeptide(L)'
;MNTKVDIDSLPDFDAAQYLGDEATIAAYLTDILQANDAGLLAAALGDIARARGMSSIAESAGITREALYKALRADSAPRFDTVNKVCTALGVRLVVEPIAA
;
A
#
# COMPACT_ATOMS: atom_id res chain seq x y z
N MET A 1 -16.58 20.41 -16.08
CA MET A 1 -16.39 19.66 -15.93
C MET A 1 -16.14 19.31 -15.35
N ASN A 2 -16.37 19.11 -15.05
CA ASN A 2 -15.98 18.55 -14.64
C ASN A 2 -15.56 17.89 -15.15
N THR A 3 -15.60 18.55 -15.84
CA THR A 3 -14.91 17.65 -16.22
C THR A 3 -14.26 16.86 -15.39
N LYS A 4 -14.43 17.06 -14.41
CA LYS A 4 -13.85 16.22 -13.45
C LYS A 4 -14.13 14.78 -13.75
N VAL A 5 -13.12 14.04 -13.82
CA VAL A 5 -13.28 12.61 -14.01
C VAL A 5 -13.83 12.01 -12.74
N ASP A 6 -14.87 11.26 -12.90
CA ASP A 6 -15.42 10.51 -11.79
C ASP A 6 -14.62 9.23 -11.66
N ILE A 7 -13.76 9.18 -10.68
CA ILE A 7 -12.86 8.06 -10.49
C ILE A 7 -13.63 6.77 -10.28
N ASP A 8 -14.75 6.85 -9.57
CA ASP A 8 -15.54 5.65 -9.29
C ASP A 8 -16.18 5.08 -10.54
N SER A 9 -16.32 5.87 -11.58
CA SER A 9 -16.95 5.40 -12.81
C SER A 9 -15.95 4.79 -13.79
N LEU A 10 -14.68 4.82 -13.47
CA LEU A 10 -13.65 4.27 -14.36
C LEU A 10 -13.49 2.77 -14.07
N PRO A 11 -13.86 1.92 -15.02
CA PRO A 11 -13.86 0.48 -14.75
C PRO A 11 -12.48 -0.08 -14.48
N ASP A 12 -11.46 0.52 -15.04
CA ASP A 12 -10.10 0.04 -14.84
C ASP A 12 -9.27 0.94 -13.95
N PHE A 13 -9.94 1.77 -13.15
CA PHE A 13 -9.21 2.63 -12.24
C PHE A 13 -8.40 1.79 -11.25
N ASP A 14 -7.14 2.14 -11.13
CA ASP A 14 -6.23 1.50 -10.20
C ASP A 14 -5.57 2.59 -9.37
N ALA A 15 -5.92 2.64 -8.09
CA ALA A 15 -5.39 3.66 -7.21
C ALA A 15 -3.86 3.65 -7.19
N ALA A 16 -3.25 2.48 -7.34
CA ALA A 16 -1.80 2.38 -7.31
C ALA A 16 -1.14 3.10 -8.49
N GLN A 17 -1.83 3.25 -9.61
CA GLN A 17 -1.27 3.98 -10.74
C GLN A 17 -1.19 5.48 -10.45
N TYR A 18 -2.08 5.98 -9.60
CA TYR A 18 -2.01 7.35 -9.15
C TYR A 18 -0.88 7.55 -8.15
N LEU A 19 -0.49 6.48 -7.48
CA LEU A 19 0.47 6.55 -6.39
C LEU A 19 1.87 6.35 -6.94
N GLY A 20 2.23 7.21 -7.91
CA GLY A 20 3.50 7.07 -8.59
C GLY A 20 4.68 7.57 -7.80
N ASP A 21 4.45 8.37 -6.76
CA ASP A 21 5.56 8.90 -5.99
C ASP A 21 5.36 8.63 -4.51
N GLU A 22 6.43 8.79 -3.76
CA GLU A 22 6.46 8.44 -2.35
C GLU A 22 5.52 9.31 -1.53
N ALA A 23 5.39 10.57 -1.85
CA ALA A 23 4.52 11.46 -1.08
C ALA A 23 3.07 11.03 -1.20
N THR A 24 2.64 10.65 -2.39
CA THR A 24 1.27 10.21 -2.60
C THR A 24 1.02 8.86 -1.92
N ILE A 25 2.00 7.96 -2.00
CA ILE A 25 1.90 6.67 -1.30
C ILE A 25 1.77 6.90 0.20
N ALA A 26 2.58 7.81 0.76
CA ALA A 26 2.55 8.08 2.18
C ALA A 26 1.18 8.62 2.60
N ALA A 27 0.60 9.53 1.84
CA ALA A 27 -0.71 10.09 2.15
C ALA A 27 -1.79 9.01 2.11
N TYR A 28 -1.75 8.17 1.08
CA TYR A 28 -2.73 7.10 0.92
C TYR A 28 -2.65 6.11 2.08
N LEU A 29 -1.44 5.67 2.42
CA LEU A 29 -1.28 4.71 3.50
C LEU A 29 -1.63 5.30 4.85
N THR A 30 -1.39 6.59 5.05
CA THR A 30 -1.80 7.25 6.28
C THR A 30 -3.31 7.16 6.47
N ASP A 31 -4.07 7.42 5.41
CA ASP A 31 -5.52 7.29 5.47
C ASP A 31 -5.95 5.86 5.75
N ILE A 32 -5.30 4.90 5.10
CA ILE A 32 -5.62 3.48 5.28
C ILE A 32 -5.36 3.07 6.73
N LEU A 33 -4.26 3.53 7.31
CA LEU A 33 -3.91 3.15 8.68
C LEU A 33 -4.91 3.67 9.70
N GLN A 34 -5.57 4.79 9.40
CA GLN A 34 -6.57 5.33 10.31
C GLN A 34 -7.79 4.44 10.45
N ALA A 35 -8.00 3.52 9.52
CA ALA A 35 -9.13 2.60 9.59
C ALA A 35 -8.92 1.47 10.57
N ASN A 36 -7.68 1.26 11.03
CA ASN A 36 -7.35 0.18 11.97
C ASN A 36 -7.79 -1.20 11.47
N ASP A 37 -7.62 -1.44 10.18
CA ASP A 37 -8.07 -2.68 9.55
C ASP A 37 -6.87 -3.31 8.85
N ALA A 38 -6.36 -4.39 9.43
CA ALA A 38 -5.17 -5.06 8.90
C ALA A 38 -5.42 -5.60 7.49
N GLY A 39 -6.63 -6.10 7.24
CA GLY A 39 -6.96 -6.62 5.90
C GLY A 39 -6.96 -5.52 4.86
N LEU A 40 -7.45 -4.35 5.23
CA LEU A 40 -7.45 -3.20 4.33
C LEU A 40 -6.02 -2.74 4.05
N LEU A 41 -5.18 -2.73 5.08
CA LEU A 41 -3.79 -2.37 4.90
C LEU A 41 -3.08 -3.35 3.97
N ALA A 42 -3.31 -4.65 4.18
CA ALA A 42 -2.71 -5.67 3.33
C ALA A 42 -3.13 -5.49 1.87
N ALA A 43 -4.43 -5.23 1.65
CA ALA A 43 -4.94 -5.03 0.30
C ALA A 43 -4.30 -3.80 -0.36
N ALA A 44 -4.18 -2.71 0.39
CA ALA A 44 -3.61 -1.48 -0.14
C ALA A 44 -2.14 -1.67 -0.50
N LEU A 45 -1.37 -2.30 0.39
CA LEU A 45 0.04 -2.57 0.11
C LEU A 45 0.18 -3.52 -1.06
N GLY A 46 -0.70 -4.51 -1.17
CA GLY A 46 -0.67 -5.45 -2.28
C GLY A 46 -0.91 -4.77 -3.61
N ASP A 47 -1.86 -3.84 -3.66
CA ASP A 47 -2.16 -3.11 -4.89
C ASP A 47 -0.96 -2.27 -5.33
N ILE A 48 -0.35 -1.57 -4.39
CA ILE A 48 0.80 -0.73 -4.70
C ILE A 48 1.97 -1.59 -5.15
N ALA A 49 2.22 -2.70 -4.45
CA ALA A 49 3.33 -3.57 -4.79
C ALA A 49 3.15 -4.18 -6.18
N ARG A 50 1.92 -4.58 -6.52
CA ARG A 50 1.67 -5.12 -7.85
C ARG A 50 1.89 -4.08 -8.94
N ALA A 51 1.49 -2.85 -8.68
CA ALA A 51 1.68 -1.79 -9.65
C ALA A 51 3.17 -1.46 -9.84
N ARG A 52 3.95 -1.55 -8.78
CA ARG A 52 5.38 -1.30 -8.83
C ARG A 52 6.18 -2.51 -9.28
N GLY A 53 5.58 -3.69 -9.26
CA GLY A 53 6.24 -4.93 -9.63
C GLY A 53 6.57 -5.76 -8.40
N MET A 54 5.85 -6.86 -8.24
CA MET A 54 6.00 -7.70 -7.04
C MET A 54 7.42 -8.20 -6.86
N SER A 55 8.07 -8.61 -7.95
CA SER A 55 9.42 -9.16 -7.85
C SER A 55 10.40 -8.10 -7.37
N SER A 56 10.27 -6.89 -7.89
CA SER A 56 11.14 -5.78 -7.52
C SER A 56 10.96 -5.42 -6.04
N ILE A 57 9.71 -5.34 -5.60
CA ILE A 57 9.42 -5.00 -4.22
C ILE A 57 9.92 -6.10 -3.28
N ALA A 58 9.68 -7.36 -3.64
CA ALA A 58 10.15 -8.48 -2.82
C ALA A 58 11.66 -8.44 -2.67
N GLU A 59 12.37 -8.19 -3.77
CA GLU A 59 13.82 -8.11 -3.74
C GLU A 59 14.29 -6.99 -2.83
N SER A 60 13.71 -5.80 -2.98
CA SER A 60 14.07 -4.66 -2.14
C SER A 60 13.75 -4.90 -0.68
N ALA A 61 12.66 -5.62 -0.40
CA ALA A 61 12.25 -5.91 0.96
C ALA A 61 13.02 -7.09 1.57
N GLY A 62 13.78 -7.82 0.76
CA GLY A 62 14.56 -8.93 1.25
C GLY A 62 13.73 -10.17 1.57
N ILE A 63 12.62 -10.36 0.87
CA ILE A 63 11.77 -11.54 1.05
C ILE A 63 11.48 -12.14 -0.31
N THR A 64 10.98 -13.38 -0.32
CA THR A 64 10.63 -14.01 -1.58
C THR A 64 9.34 -13.42 -2.13
N ARG A 65 9.17 -13.54 -3.44
CA ARG A 65 7.95 -13.08 -4.10
C ARG A 65 6.74 -13.81 -3.54
N GLU A 66 6.87 -15.11 -3.29
CA GLU A 66 5.78 -15.90 -2.74
C GLU A 66 5.40 -15.45 -1.34
N ALA A 67 6.40 -15.16 -0.51
CA ALA A 67 6.14 -14.66 0.83
C ALA A 67 5.44 -13.31 0.77
N LEU A 68 5.83 -12.47 -0.17
CA LEU A 68 5.20 -11.17 -0.33
C LEU A 68 3.73 -11.32 -0.73
N TYR A 69 3.44 -12.17 -1.72
CA TYR A 69 2.06 -12.41 -2.13
C TYR A 69 1.22 -12.91 -0.96
N LYS A 70 1.78 -13.84 -0.19
CA LYS A 70 1.06 -14.43 0.92
C LYS A 70 0.78 -13.39 2.01
N ALA A 71 1.75 -12.54 2.29
CA ALA A 71 1.62 -11.55 3.35
C ALA A 71 0.62 -10.46 2.99
N LEU A 72 0.49 -10.14 1.71
CA LEU A 72 -0.32 -8.99 1.27
C LEU A 72 -1.66 -9.38 0.68
N ARG A 73 -2.12 -10.59 0.97
CA ARG A 73 -3.48 -10.96 0.56
C ARG A 73 -4.48 -10.12 1.33
N ALA A 74 -5.59 -9.81 0.66
CA ALA A 74 -6.56 -8.85 1.18
C ALA A 74 -7.15 -9.24 2.54
N ASP A 75 -7.19 -10.54 2.84
CA ASP A 75 -7.79 -11.02 4.09
C ASP A 75 -6.74 -11.38 5.12
N SER A 76 -5.49 -11.02 4.90
CA SER A 76 -4.42 -11.40 5.83
C SER A 76 -4.17 -10.27 6.82
N ALA A 77 -3.45 -10.63 7.89
CA ALA A 77 -2.96 -9.67 8.85
C ALA A 77 -1.44 -9.76 8.82
N PRO A 78 -0.79 -8.99 7.96
CA PRO A 78 0.65 -9.11 7.79
C PRO A 78 1.38 -8.72 9.08
N ARG A 79 2.51 -9.36 9.28
CA ARG A 79 3.34 -9.05 10.44
C ARG A 79 3.91 -7.65 10.28
N PHE A 80 4.14 -7.00 11.43
CA PHE A 80 4.65 -5.64 11.40
C PHE A 80 5.99 -5.55 10.66
N ASP A 81 6.88 -6.51 10.87
CA ASP A 81 8.17 -6.43 10.20
C ASP A 81 8.04 -6.54 8.68
N THR A 82 7.08 -7.32 8.21
CA THR A 82 6.80 -7.39 6.77
C THR A 82 6.27 -6.06 6.27
N VAL A 83 5.31 -5.48 6.97
CA VAL A 83 4.77 -4.16 6.60
C VAL A 83 5.89 -3.14 6.55
N ASN A 84 6.76 -3.14 7.55
CA ASN A 84 7.85 -2.19 7.59
C ASN A 84 8.82 -2.37 6.43
N LYS A 85 9.15 -3.62 6.10
CA LYS A 85 10.04 -3.90 4.98
C LYS A 85 9.44 -3.46 3.65
N VAL A 86 8.14 -3.71 3.46
CA VAL A 86 7.47 -3.33 2.23
C VAL A 86 7.40 -1.81 2.13
N CYS A 87 7.06 -1.12 3.20
CA CYS A 87 7.01 0.34 3.20
C CYS A 87 8.37 0.93 2.85
N THR A 88 9.44 0.38 3.43
CA THR A 88 10.79 0.83 3.13
C THR A 88 11.11 0.62 1.66
N ALA A 89 10.71 -0.54 1.11
CA ALA A 89 10.93 -0.82 -0.31
C ALA A 89 10.15 0.15 -1.20
N LEU A 90 9.04 0.68 -0.72
CA LEU A 90 8.25 1.65 -1.46
C LEU A 90 8.74 3.09 -1.26
N GLY A 91 9.72 3.29 -0.40
CA GLY A 91 10.28 4.61 -0.16
C GLY A 91 9.58 5.41 0.90
N VAL A 92 8.78 4.76 1.75
CA VAL A 92 8.08 5.43 2.84
C VAL A 92 8.40 4.74 4.15
N ARG A 93 8.11 5.40 5.25
CA ARG A 93 8.30 4.78 6.56
C ARG A 93 7.12 5.12 7.46
N LEU A 94 6.91 4.22 8.40
CA LEU A 94 5.85 4.41 9.38
C LEU A 94 6.34 5.34 10.48
N VAL A 95 5.48 6.24 10.91
CA VAL A 95 5.77 7.13 12.03
C VAL A 95 4.62 7.05 13.00
N VAL A 96 4.90 7.48 14.23
CA VAL A 96 3.93 7.45 15.30
C VAL A 96 3.52 8.88 15.62
N GLU A 97 2.21 9.10 15.74
CA GLU A 97 1.66 10.41 16.06
C GLU A 97 0.66 10.25 17.19
N PRO A 98 0.52 11.28 18.04
CA PRO A 98 -0.53 11.23 19.04
C PRO A 98 -1.89 11.23 18.38
N ILE A 99 -2.82 10.52 18.99
CA ILE A 99 -4.21 10.61 18.56
C ILE A 99 -4.77 11.90 19.11
N ALA A 100 -5.41 12.68 18.25
CA ALA A 100 -6.01 13.93 18.69
C ALA A 100 -7.08 13.63 19.75
N ALA A 101 -7.00 14.33 20.85
CA ALA A 101 -7.90 14.11 21.99
C ALA A 101 -9.25 14.71 21.74
#